data_3cef25061e06d9b25fe12967bb283620
#
_entry.id   3cef25061e06d9b25fe12967bb283620
#
_cell.length_a   1.000
_cell.length_b   1.000
_cell.length_c   1.000
_cell.angle_alpha   90.00
_cell.angle_beta   90.00
_cell.angle_gamma   90.00
#
_symmetry.space_group_name_H-M   'P 1'
#
loop_
_entity.id
_entity.type
_entity.pdbx_description
1 polymer ?
#
loop_
_entity_poly.entity_id
_entity_poly.type
_entity_poly.pdbx_seq_one_letter_code
_entity_poly.pdbx_strand_id
1 'polypeptide(L)'
;ATAAMLTERFFGQGGPNMLFVRIERGIGSAILLSDTPVIGELHAAGELGHISIDLDGPLCPCGKHGCLETMISGTALKKQLSAADVEQHQGILARAGRYLGQALAMPVGLLDMADVCVYGQPNIINATFIGAAQQYLDAATSSSFHKHTVIRRCECGPDITVQGEAIAVVFQHLAK
;
A
#
# COMPACT_ATOMS: atom_id res chain seq x y z
N ALA A 1 -5.47 -8.42 1.16
CA ALA A 1 -4.37 -7.66 1.79
C ALA A 1 -4.11 -8.13 3.22
N THR A 2 -5.15 -8.33 4.04
CA THR A 2 -5.00 -8.70 5.47
C THR A 2 -4.18 -9.98 5.68
N ALA A 3 -4.45 -11.05 4.93
CA ALA A 3 -3.66 -12.28 5.01
C ALA A 3 -2.17 -12.02 4.68
N ALA A 4 -1.89 -11.32 3.59
CA ALA A 4 -0.51 -10.97 3.21
C ALA A 4 0.19 -10.10 4.27
N MET A 5 -0.53 -9.18 4.90
CA MET A 5 -0.04 -8.39 6.02
C MET A 5 0.39 -9.27 7.21
N LEU A 6 -0.39 -10.31 7.54
CA LEU A 6 -0.03 -11.24 8.60
C LEU A 6 1.26 -12.01 8.28
N THR A 7 1.46 -12.42 7.02
CA THR A 7 2.73 -13.02 6.61
C THR A 7 3.89 -12.07 6.82
N GLU A 8 3.77 -10.82 6.36
CA GLU A 8 4.81 -9.80 6.55
C GLU A 8 5.10 -9.54 8.03
N ARG A 9 4.07 -9.56 8.88
CA ARG A 9 4.23 -9.41 10.33
C ARG A 9 4.99 -10.56 10.98
N PHE A 10 4.71 -11.81 10.60
CA PHE A 10 5.24 -12.98 11.31
C PHE A 10 6.45 -13.63 10.64
N PHE A 11 6.62 -13.47 9.34
CA PHE A 11 7.72 -14.06 8.57
C PHE A 11 8.56 -13.03 7.82
N GLY A 12 8.14 -11.77 7.77
CA GLY A 12 8.89 -10.67 7.18
C GLY A 12 9.50 -9.74 8.21
N GLN A 13 9.51 -8.46 7.89
CA GLN A 13 10.10 -7.41 8.73
C GLN A 13 9.05 -6.54 9.43
N GLY A 14 7.76 -6.88 9.32
CA GLY A 14 6.65 -6.09 9.84
C GLY A 14 6.61 -5.99 11.36
N GLY A 15 6.43 -4.77 11.88
CA GLY A 15 6.19 -4.50 13.29
C GLY A 15 4.73 -4.73 13.72
N PRO A 16 4.43 -4.55 15.02
CA PRO A 16 3.07 -4.70 15.56
C PRO A 16 2.10 -3.61 15.09
N ASN A 17 2.62 -2.50 14.54
CA ASN A 17 1.87 -1.43 13.93
C ASN A 17 2.39 -1.24 12.50
N MET A 18 1.56 -1.51 11.50
CA MET A 18 1.97 -1.49 10.10
C MET A 18 0.78 -1.17 9.19
N LEU A 19 1.00 -0.36 8.18
CA LEU A 19 0.11 -0.24 7.03
C LEU A 19 0.69 -1.07 5.87
N PHE A 20 -0.04 -2.07 5.45
CA PHE A 20 0.34 -2.94 4.35
C PHE A 20 -0.43 -2.56 3.08
N VAL A 21 0.27 -2.33 1.98
CA VAL A 21 -0.32 -1.99 0.67
C VAL A 21 0.08 -3.03 -0.35
N ARG A 22 -0.89 -3.63 -1.02
CA ARG A 22 -0.69 -4.61 -2.09
C ARG A 22 -1.07 -3.99 -3.43
N ILE A 23 -0.10 -3.85 -4.33
CA ILE A 23 -0.25 -3.30 -5.68
C ILE A 23 -0.05 -4.42 -6.70
N GLU A 24 -1.16 -4.99 -7.17
CA GLU A 24 -1.18 -6.04 -8.20
C GLU A 24 -2.21 -5.67 -9.28
N ARG A 25 -3.21 -6.54 -9.58
CA ARG A 25 -4.27 -6.20 -10.54
C ARG A 25 -5.03 -4.96 -10.11
N GLY A 26 -5.34 -4.87 -8.83
CA GLY A 26 -5.91 -3.72 -8.14
C GLY A 26 -5.00 -3.28 -7.00
N ILE A 27 -5.54 -2.45 -6.11
CA ILE A 27 -4.87 -1.99 -4.89
C ILE A 27 -5.73 -2.36 -3.68
N GLY A 28 -5.18 -3.21 -2.82
CA GLY A 28 -5.75 -3.48 -1.51
C GLY A 28 -4.79 -3.05 -0.41
N SER A 29 -5.32 -2.66 0.75
CA SER A 29 -4.48 -2.42 1.91
C SER A 29 -5.05 -3.05 3.17
N ALA A 30 -4.24 -3.14 4.20
CA ALA A 30 -4.62 -3.64 5.51
C ALA A 30 -3.84 -2.89 6.59
N ILE A 31 -4.46 -2.72 7.75
CA ILE A 31 -3.92 -1.97 8.87
C ILE A 31 -3.77 -2.93 10.05
N LEU A 32 -2.58 -2.95 10.65
CA LEU A 32 -2.28 -3.65 11.89
C LEU A 32 -2.00 -2.62 12.98
N LEU A 33 -2.70 -2.71 14.09
CA LEU A 33 -2.47 -1.87 15.27
C LEU A 33 -2.33 -2.77 16.50
N SER A 34 -1.19 -2.72 17.15
CA SER A 34 -0.85 -3.54 18.32
C SER A 34 -1.15 -5.04 18.08
N ASP A 35 -0.65 -5.54 16.94
CA ASP A 35 -0.85 -6.92 16.47
C ASP A 35 -2.32 -7.30 16.18
N THR A 36 -3.23 -6.32 16.15
CA THR A 36 -4.64 -6.55 15.85
C THR A 36 -4.99 -5.95 14.48
N PRO A 37 -5.48 -6.76 13.53
CA PRO A 37 -5.97 -6.24 12.25
C PRO A 37 -7.19 -5.35 12.45
N VAL A 38 -7.15 -4.16 11.83
CA VAL A 38 -8.29 -3.25 11.78
C VAL A 38 -9.26 -3.73 10.70
N ILE A 39 -10.46 -4.10 11.10
CA ILE A 39 -11.48 -4.66 10.20
C ILE A 39 -12.51 -3.60 9.82
N GLY A 40 -12.83 -2.69 10.72
CA GLY A 40 -13.90 -1.71 10.58
C GLY A 40 -15.30 -2.33 10.81
N GLU A 41 -16.30 -1.47 10.99
CA GLU A 41 -17.67 -1.88 11.30
C GLU A 41 -18.30 -2.72 10.17
N LEU A 42 -18.03 -2.34 8.92
CA LEU A 42 -18.55 -3.01 7.72
C LEU A 42 -17.51 -3.94 7.05
N HIS A 43 -16.46 -4.32 7.77
CA HIS A 43 -15.35 -5.14 7.26
C HIS A 43 -14.65 -4.55 6.02
N ALA A 44 -14.69 -3.22 5.87
CA ALA A 44 -14.17 -2.48 4.73
C ALA A 44 -13.00 -1.53 5.10
N ALA A 45 -12.34 -1.75 6.25
CA ALA A 45 -11.14 -1.00 6.56
C ALA A 45 -10.01 -1.36 5.56
N GLY A 46 -9.23 -0.36 5.16
CA GLY A 46 -8.12 -0.57 4.23
C GLY A 46 -8.47 -0.39 2.76
N GLU A 47 -9.57 0.24 2.41
CA GLU A 47 -9.96 0.56 1.01
C GLU A 47 -9.15 1.73 0.42
N LEU A 48 -7.82 1.73 0.63
CA LEU A 48 -6.88 2.77 0.16
C LEU A 48 -6.94 2.93 -1.36
N GLY A 49 -7.12 1.82 -2.10
CA GLY A 49 -7.21 1.83 -3.56
C GLY A 49 -8.36 2.68 -4.09
N HIS A 50 -9.40 2.89 -3.28
CA HIS A 50 -10.57 3.67 -3.64
C HIS A 50 -10.58 5.09 -3.06
N ILE A 51 -9.47 5.55 -2.48
CA ILE A 51 -9.31 6.98 -2.19
C ILE A 51 -9.11 7.74 -3.51
N SER A 52 -9.94 8.76 -3.76
CA SER A 52 -9.80 9.64 -4.91
C SER A 52 -8.64 10.60 -4.67
N ILE A 53 -7.60 10.52 -5.50
CA ILE A 53 -6.42 11.38 -5.44
C ILE A 53 -6.43 12.47 -6.51
N ASP A 54 -7.34 12.34 -7.48
CA ASP A 54 -7.54 13.30 -8.57
C ASP A 54 -9.02 13.26 -8.99
N LEU A 55 -9.79 14.29 -8.64
CA LEU A 55 -11.22 14.34 -8.92
C LEU A 55 -11.55 14.40 -10.42
N ASP A 56 -10.60 14.85 -11.24
CA ASP A 56 -10.73 14.90 -12.71
C ASP A 56 -10.12 13.65 -13.38
N GLY A 57 -9.65 12.70 -12.59
CA GLY A 57 -9.01 11.46 -13.04
C GLY A 57 -9.98 10.44 -13.65
N PRO A 58 -9.48 9.27 -14.07
CA PRO A 58 -10.27 8.23 -14.71
C PRO A 58 -11.44 7.74 -13.83
N LEU A 59 -12.55 7.38 -14.49
CA LEU A 59 -13.69 6.74 -13.82
C LEU A 59 -13.27 5.38 -13.23
N CYS A 60 -13.53 5.19 -11.95
CA CYS A 60 -13.30 3.93 -11.24
C CYS A 60 -14.57 3.05 -11.28
N PRO A 61 -14.45 1.72 -11.34
CA PRO A 61 -15.59 0.82 -11.22
C PRO A 61 -16.45 1.02 -9.95
N CYS A 62 -15.88 1.63 -8.90
CA CYS A 62 -16.62 2.00 -7.69
C CYS A 62 -17.54 3.22 -7.85
N GLY A 63 -17.58 3.84 -9.03
CA GLY A 63 -18.41 5.00 -9.37
C GLY A 63 -17.76 6.36 -9.13
N LYS A 64 -16.57 6.42 -8.50
CA LYS A 64 -15.82 7.67 -8.28
C LYS A 64 -14.79 7.91 -9.39
N HIS A 65 -14.28 9.13 -9.47
CA HIS A 65 -13.17 9.49 -10.36
C HIS A 65 -11.85 9.51 -9.60
N GLY A 66 -10.75 9.19 -10.32
CA GLY A 66 -9.36 9.33 -9.89
C GLY A 66 -8.99 8.55 -8.65
N CYS A 67 -9.62 7.41 -8.41
CA CYS A 67 -9.20 6.49 -7.36
C CYS A 67 -7.75 6.07 -7.56
N LEU A 68 -6.99 5.92 -6.48
CA LEU A 68 -5.59 5.49 -6.51
C LEU A 68 -5.41 4.24 -7.39
N GLU A 69 -6.33 3.28 -7.31
CA GLU A 69 -6.29 2.04 -8.09
C GLU A 69 -6.30 2.30 -9.60
N THR A 70 -7.10 3.24 -10.09
CA THR A 70 -7.15 3.58 -11.52
C THR A 70 -5.87 4.23 -12.02
N MET A 71 -5.09 4.81 -11.13
CA MET A 71 -3.87 5.55 -11.46
C MET A 71 -2.63 4.68 -11.38
N ILE A 72 -2.49 3.83 -10.34
CA ILE A 72 -1.24 3.14 -10.05
C ILE A 72 -1.39 1.64 -9.74
N SER A 73 -2.54 1.00 -10.00
CA SER A 73 -2.58 -0.46 -9.94
C SER A 73 -1.55 -1.08 -10.90
N GLY A 74 -1.12 -2.30 -10.64
CA GLY A 74 -0.19 -3.00 -11.54
C GLY A 74 -0.73 -3.10 -12.97
N THR A 75 -2.05 -3.23 -13.13
CA THR A 75 -2.71 -3.19 -14.45
C THR A 75 -2.59 -1.82 -15.10
N ALA A 76 -2.86 -0.74 -14.37
CA ALA A 76 -2.74 0.63 -14.87
C ALA A 76 -1.31 0.98 -15.24
N LEU A 77 -0.34 0.62 -14.39
CA LEU A 77 1.08 0.90 -14.63
C LEU A 77 1.63 0.09 -15.79
N LYS A 78 1.27 -1.20 -15.92
CA LYS A 78 1.65 -1.99 -17.10
C LYS A 78 1.18 -1.33 -18.40
N LYS A 79 -0.06 -0.87 -18.44
CA LYS A 79 -0.61 -0.17 -19.60
C LYS A 79 0.17 1.12 -19.91
N GLN A 80 0.47 1.94 -18.89
CA GLN A 80 1.23 3.18 -19.05
C GLN A 80 2.65 2.91 -19.56
N LEU A 81 3.36 1.94 -18.96
CA LEU A 81 4.72 1.57 -19.33
C LEU A 81 4.80 0.98 -20.75
N SER A 82 3.81 0.16 -21.15
CA SER A 82 3.76 -0.40 -22.50
C SER A 82 3.46 0.61 -23.60
N ALA A 83 2.85 1.74 -23.25
CA ALA A 83 2.52 2.81 -24.18
C ALA A 83 3.59 3.92 -24.26
N ALA A 84 4.64 3.84 -23.45
CA ALA A 84 5.67 4.85 -23.30
C ALA A 84 7.05 4.31 -23.72
N ASP A 85 7.93 5.19 -24.15
CA ASP A 85 9.33 4.87 -24.40
C ASP A 85 10.06 4.55 -23.07
N VAL A 86 11.11 3.73 -23.16
CA VAL A 86 11.86 3.23 -21.98
C VAL A 86 12.42 4.39 -21.13
N GLU A 87 12.84 5.47 -21.79
CA GLU A 87 13.35 6.68 -21.13
C GLU A 87 12.31 7.35 -20.22
N GLN A 88 11.02 7.16 -20.49
CA GLN A 88 9.90 7.73 -19.73
C GLN A 88 9.50 6.86 -18.54
N HIS A 89 9.92 5.60 -18.49
CA HIS A 89 9.48 4.63 -17.47
C HIS A 89 9.78 5.09 -16.04
N GLN A 90 10.96 5.66 -15.81
CA GLN A 90 11.31 6.18 -14.47
C GLN A 90 10.40 7.34 -14.06
N GLY A 91 10.06 8.24 -14.99
CA GLY A 91 9.13 9.35 -14.75
C GLY A 91 7.72 8.86 -14.38
N ILE A 92 7.24 7.82 -15.07
CA ILE A 92 5.95 7.17 -14.79
C ILE A 92 5.96 6.56 -13.38
N LEU A 93 7.00 5.81 -13.03
CA LEU A 93 7.11 5.17 -11.72
C LEU A 93 7.28 6.19 -10.59
N ALA A 94 8.05 7.26 -10.81
CA ALA A 94 8.17 8.34 -9.83
C ALA A 94 6.82 9.06 -9.60
N ARG A 95 6.05 9.32 -10.65
CA ARG A 95 4.71 9.89 -10.52
C ARG A 95 3.78 8.96 -9.76
N ALA A 96 3.82 7.67 -10.07
CA ALA A 96 3.03 6.65 -9.37
C ALA A 96 3.40 6.58 -7.88
N GLY A 97 4.68 6.64 -7.55
CA GLY A 97 5.14 6.73 -6.16
C GLY A 97 4.59 7.96 -5.44
N ARG A 98 4.61 9.14 -6.08
CA ARG A 98 4.00 10.35 -5.50
C ARG A 98 2.50 10.18 -5.21
N TYR A 99 1.75 9.55 -6.11
CA TYR A 99 0.33 9.26 -5.87
C TYR A 99 0.12 8.33 -4.68
N LEU A 100 0.99 7.32 -4.51
CA LEU A 100 0.96 6.50 -3.30
C LEU A 100 1.24 7.33 -2.06
N GLY A 101 2.29 8.14 -2.05
CA GLY A 101 2.63 9.04 -0.93
C GLY A 101 1.48 9.98 -0.56
N GLN A 102 0.80 10.54 -1.56
CA GLN A 102 -0.39 11.39 -1.38
C GLN A 102 -1.52 10.63 -0.67
N ALA A 103 -1.84 9.42 -1.12
CA ALA A 103 -2.89 8.60 -0.51
C ALA A 103 -2.53 8.16 0.92
N LEU A 104 -1.24 7.97 1.21
CA LEU A 104 -0.73 7.56 2.51
C LEU A 104 -0.67 8.69 3.55
N ALA A 105 -0.60 9.95 3.13
CA ALA A 105 -0.38 11.09 4.02
C ALA A 105 -1.43 11.18 5.15
N MET A 106 -2.71 10.99 4.81
CA MET A 106 -3.78 11.06 5.80
C MET A 106 -3.79 9.85 6.76
N PRO A 107 -3.83 8.59 6.29
CA PRO A 107 -3.85 7.45 7.22
C PRO A 107 -2.59 7.34 8.07
N VAL A 108 -1.42 7.68 7.54
CA VAL A 108 -0.16 7.69 8.30
C VAL A 108 -0.21 8.73 9.41
N GLY A 109 -0.62 9.97 9.11
CA GLY A 109 -0.72 11.02 10.10
C GLY A 109 -1.82 10.78 11.14
N LEU A 110 -2.95 10.19 10.73
CA LEU A 110 -4.08 9.94 11.60
C LEU A 110 -3.85 8.78 12.58
N LEU A 111 -3.13 7.74 12.14
CA LEU A 111 -2.89 6.51 12.90
C LEU A 111 -1.49 6.45 13.53
N ASP A 112 -0.67 7.48 13.35
CA ASP A 112 0.72 7.55 13.82
C ASP A 112 1.54 6.31 13.39
N MET A 113 1.48 5.99 12.09
CA MET A 113 2.10 4.77 11.55
C MET A 113 3.58 5.03 11.23
N ALA A 114 4.46 4.21 11.77
CA ALA A 114 5.91 4.29 11.52
C ALA A 114 6.38 3.38 10.38
N ASP A 115 5.60 2.35 10.00
CA ASP A 115 5.95 1.35 9.00
C ASP A 115 4.85 1.23 7.94
N VAL A 116 5.22 1.45 6.67
CA VAL A 116 4.39 1.20 5.50
C VAL A 116 5.09 0.19 4.61
N CYS A 117 4.52 -1.00 4.49
CA CYS A 117 5.06 -2.08 3.67
C CYS A 117 4.29 -2.20 2.36
N VAL A 118 4.99 -2.12 1.22
CA VAL A 118 4.39 -2.18 -0.11
C VAL A 118 4.78 -3.47 -0.82
N TYR A 119 3.79 -4.30 -1.14
CA TYR A 119 3.94 -5.52 -1.92
C TYR A 119 3.50 -5.30 -3.37
N GLY A 120 4.29 -5.81 -4.31
CA GLY A 120 3.98 -5.78 -5.74
C GLY A 120 5.15 -6.26 -6.58
N GLN A 121 5.01 -6.18 -7.90
CA GLN A 121 6.06 -6.63 -8.82
C GLN A 121 7.35 -5.80 -8.64
N PRO A 122 8.54 -6.43 -8.52
CA PRO A 122 9.80 -5.73 -8.23
C PRO A 122 10.21 -4.69 -9.28
N ASN A 123 9.82 -4.89 -10.53
CA ASN A 123 10.08 -3.95 -11.61
C ASN A 123 9.19 -2.69 -11.55
N ILE A 124 8.08 -2.76 -10.83
CA ILE A 124 7.16 -1.64 -10.59
C ILE A 124 7.48 -1.00 -9.23
N ILE A 125 7.47 -1.80 -8.15
CA ILE A 125 7.76 -1.33 -6.79
C ILE A 125 9.28 -1.33 -6.58
N ASN A 126 9.96 -0.49 -7.33
CA ASN A 126 11.41 -0.34 -7.30
C ASN A 126 11.85 0.89 -6.48
N ALA A 127 13.14 1.15 -6.42
CA ALA A 127 13.70 2.28 -5.66
C ALA A 127 13.15 3.64 -6.10
N THR A 128 12.90 3.84 -7.40
CA THR A 128 12.33 5.09 -7.94
C THR A 128 10.90 5.32 -7.42
N PHE A 129 10.07 4.26 -7.45
CA PHE A 129 8.69 4.30 -6.95
C PHE A 129 8.66 4.58 -5.44
N ILE A 130 9.40 3.77 -4.65
CA ILE A 130 9.44 3.90 -3.18
C ILE A 130 10.03 5.25 -2.77
N GLY A 131 11.14 5.68 -3.38
CA GLY A 131 11.77 6.96 -3.08
C GLY A 131 10.86 8.17 -3.35
N ALA A 132 10.09 8.15 -4.45
CA ALA A 132 9.14 9.21 -4.75
C ALA A 132 7.93 9.21 -3.79
N ALA A 133 7.47 8.03 -3.35
CA ALA A 133 6.42 7.92 -2.34
C ALA A 133 6.90 8.45 -0.98
N GLN A 134 8.12 8.07 -0.57
CA GLN A 134 8.74 8.54 0.68
C GLN A 134 8.90 10.06 0.67
N GLN A 135 9.48 10.61 -0.40
CA GLN A 135 9.69 12.05 -0.52
C GLN A 135 8.39 12.85 -0.40
N TYR A 136 7.32 12.38 -1.02
CA TYR A 136 6.01 13.03 -0.89
C TYR A 136 5.47 12.92 0.55
N LEU A 137 5.52 11.73 1.14
CA LEU A 137 5.03 11.48 2.48
C LEU A 137 5.77 12.35 3.50
N ASP A 138 7.10 12.41 3.43
CA ASP A 138 7.92 13.24 4.31
C ASP A 138 7.53 14.71 4.23
N ALA A 139 7.33 15.23 3.00
CA ALA A 139 6.92 16.62 2.81
C ALA A 139 5.50 16.91 3.32
N ALA A 140 4.60 15.91 3.25
CA ALA A 140 3.20 16.07 3.65
C ALA A 140 2.94 15.84 5.14
N THR A 141 3.79 15.04 5.82
CA THR A 141 3.58 14.63 7.22
C THR A 141 4.66 15.11 8.18
N SER A 142 5.73 15.75 7.68
CA SER A 142 6.84 16.24 8.52
C SER A 142 6.32 17.18 9.60
N SER A 143 6.43 16.75 10.85
CA SER A 143 6.09 17.56 12.02
C SER A 143 6.95 17.16 13.22
N SER A 144 7.03 18.05 14.22
CA SER A 144 7.70 17.75 15.49
C SER A 144 6.99 16.71 16.35
N PHE A 145 5.77 16.30 15.97
CA PHE A 145 4.91 15.39 16.73
C PHE A 145 4.93 13.95 16.22
N HIS A 146 5.29 13.72 14.95
CA HIS A 146 5.32 12.38 14.35
C HIS A 146 6.73 11.86 14.18
N LYS A 147 6.92 10.57 14.47
CA LYS A 147 8.15 9.87 14.08
C LYS A 147 8.21 9.77 12.55
N HIS A 148 9.43 9.65 12.04
CA HIS A 148 9.63 9.40 10.61
C HIS A 148 8.97 8.06 10.21
N THR A 149 8.06 8.11 9.25
CA THR A 149 7.44 6.91 8.66
C THR A 149 8.33 6.37 7.55
N VAL A 150 8.59 5.09 7.56
CA VAL A 150 9.37 4.41 6.51
C VAL A 150 8.43 3.69 5.56
N ILE A 151 8.52 4.03 4.26
CA ILE A 151 7.90 3.24 3.19
C ILE A 151 8.95 2.28 2.67
N ARG A 152 8.67 0.98 2.75
CA ARG A 152 9.58 -0.07 2.29
C ARG A 152 8.88 -1.08 1.39
N ARG A 153 9.66 -1.75 0.55
CA ARG A 153 9.14 -2.87 -0.24
C ARG A 153 9.05 -4.12 0.63
N CYS A 154 7.95 -4.86 0.48
CA CYS A 154 7.82 -6.20 1.04
C CYS A 154 8.77 -7.16 0.33
N GLU A 155 9.48 -7.98 1.10
CA GLU A 155 10.43 -8.99 0.59
C GLU A 155 9.87 -10.41 0.64
N CYS A 156 8.65 -10.59 1.17
CA CYS A 156 7.98 -11.89 1.18
C CYS A 156 7.69 -12.40 -0.25
N GLY A 157 7.75 -13.71 -0.41
CA GLY A 157 7.57 -14.39 -1.69
C GLY A 157 6.12 -14.41 -2.19
N PRO A 158 5.87 -15.10 -3.33
CA PRO A 158 4.55 -15.13 -3.98
C PRO A 158 3.47 -15.82 -3.14
N ASP A 159 3.84 -16.69 -2.21
CA ASP A 159 2.92 -17.42 -1.34
C ASP A 159 2.42 -16.61 -0.13
N ILE A 160 2.74 -15.32 -0.12
CA ILE A 160 2.44 -14.38 0.98
C ILE A 160 0.97 -14.43 1.45
N THR A 161 0.02 -14.62 0.54
CA THR A 161 -1.40 -14.67 0.89
C THR A 161 -1.78 -16.00 1.54
N VAL A 162 -1.30 -17.11 1.00
CA VAL A 162 -1.60 -18.47 1.51
C VAL A 162 -1.02 -18.65 2.91
N GLN A 163 0.21 -18.21 3.11
CA GLN A 163 0.86 -18.23 4.44
C GLN A 163 0.05 -17.40 5.46
N GLY A 164 -0.41 -16.22 5.08
CA GLY A 164 -1.19 -15.35 5.95
C GLY A 164 -2.57 -15.90 6.28
N GLU A 165 -3.21 -16.62 5.37
CA GLU A 165 -4.47 -17.31 5.65
C GLU A 165 -4.27 -18.44 6.66
N ALA A 166 -3.19 -19.21 6.55
CA ALA A 166 -2.84 -20.22 7.55
C ALA A 166 -2.61 -19.61 8.94
N ILE A 167 -1.90 -18.46 9.00
CA ILE A 167 -1.72 -17.70 10.25
C ILE A 167 -3.07 -17.28 10.84
N ALA A 168 -3.98 -16.73 10.03
CA ALA A 168 -5.29 -16.26 10.48
C ALA A 168 -6.11 -17.40 11.11
N VAL A 169 -6.07 -18.59 10.52
CA VAL A 169 -6.73 -19.79 11.08
C VAL A 169 -6.16 -20.16 12.45
N VAL A 170 -4.83 -20.15 12.59
CA VAL A 170 -4.16 -20.44 13.87
C VAL A 170 -4.58 -19.43 14.94
N PHE A 171 -4.59 -18.12 14.60
CA PHE A 171 -5.03 -17.08 15.55
C PHE A 171 -6.46 -17.25 16.01
N GLN A 172 -7.38 -17.59 15.10
CA GLN A 172 -8.78 -17.85 15.47
C GLN A 172 -8.97 -19.04 16.41
N HIS A 173 -8.07 -20.02 16.37
CA HIS A 173 -8.11 -21.18 17.25
C HIS A 173 -7.47 -20.93 18.62
N LEU A 174 -6.47 -20.05 18.69
CA LEU A 174 -5.80 -19.71 19.95
C LEU A 174 -6.55 -18.64 20.77
N ALA A 175 -7.43 -17.88 20.13
CA ALA A 175 -8.24 -16.82 20.78
C ALA A 175 -9.54 -17.34 21.40
N LYS A 176 -9.81 -18.63 21.33
CA LYS A 176 -10.93 -19.33 21.97
C LYS A 176 -10.46 -20.04 23.24
#